data_c5b85108d7837a959dd2ded5a5b6af98
#
_entry.id   c5b85108d7837a959dd2ded5a5b6af98
#
_cell.length_a   1.000
_cell.length_b   1.000
_cell.length_c   1.000
_cell.angle_alpha   90.00
_cell.angle_beta   90.00
_cell.angle_gamma   90.00
#
_symmetry.space_group_name_H-M   'P 1'
#
loop_
_entity.id
_entity.type
_entity.pdbx_description
1 polymer ?
#
loop_
_entity_poly.entity_id
_entity_poly.type
_entity_poly.pdbx_seq_one_letter_code
_entity_poly.pdbx_strand_id
1 'polypeptide(L)'
;NSCECSYPSQLAERRGHQAHHWTANRLTEENKAFLATLPMTLRKDKLLFVHGSPNSQHEYLLPDMNAFAALERVETAGAETLFCGHTHQPYVRELRGGSIRVSVQQSGGVPASEQEMTLPMRRIVNAGSVGEPRHGNTKATYVIHDDSTDEVRIREVDYDVAKTCRAIIEAGLPEVF
;
A
#
# COMPACT_ATOMS: atom_id res chain seq x y z
N ASN A 1 -14.44 -14.81 -7.79
CA ASN A 1 -13.26 -13.97 -8.04
C ASN A 1 -12.11 -14.58 -7.28
N SER A 2 -11.16 -15.20 -7.98
CA SER A 2 -9.94 -15.71 -7.39
C SER A 2 -9.04 -14.53 -7.00
N CYS A 3 -8.46 -14.59 -5.81
CA CYS A 3 -7.36 -13.68 -5.48
C CYS A 3 -6.19 -14.00 -6.43
N GLU A 4 -5.77 -13.06 -7.25
CA GLU A 4 -4.60 -13.18 -8.13
C GLU A 4 -3.30 -12.88 -7.36
N CYS A 5 -3.25 -13.20 -6.06
CA CYS A 5 -2.10 -12.97 -5.24
C CYS A 5 -0.91 -13.82 -5.72
N SER A 6 0.26 -13.20 -5.79
CA SER A 6 1.52 -13.90 -6.09
C SER A 6 2.03 -14.57 -4.82
N TYR A 7 2.20 -15.89 -4.85
CA TYR A 7 2.70 -16.68 -3.72
C TYR A 7 4.11 -17.20 -4.00
N PRO A 8 5.00 -17.22 -3.01
CA PRO A 8 6.40 -17.63 -3.19
C PRO A 8 6.56 -19.13 -3.44
N SER A 9 5.52 -19.95 -3.25
CA SER A 9 5.55 -21.38 -3.52
C SER A 9 4.14 -21.94 -3.75
N GLN A 10 4.04 -23.12 -4.40
CA GLN A 10 2.77 -23.83 -4.57
C GLN A 10 2.09 -24.18 -3.24
N LEU A 11 2.86 -24.41 -2.19
CA LEU A 11 2.32 -24.70 -0.85
C LEU A 11 1.68 -23.44 -0.25
N ALA A 12 2.33 -22.27 -0.37
CA ALA A 12 1.79 -21.00 0.09
C ALA A 12 0.51 -20.64 -0.69
N GLU A 13 0.50 -20.88 -2.01
CA GLU A 13 -0.67 -20.70 -2.85
C GLU A 13 -1.86 -21.54 -2.38
N ARG A 14 -1.65 -22.85 -2.14
CA ARG A 14 -2.70 -23.75 -1.64
C ARG A 14 -3.26 -23.29 -0.28
N ARG A 15 -2.41 -22.82 0.63
CA ARG A 15 -2.79 -22.31 1.95
C ARG A 15 -3.60 -21.02 1.82
N GLY A 16 -3.15 -20.10 0.98
CA GLY A 16 -3.88 -18.86 0.69
C GLY A 16 -5.25 -19.14 0.08
N HIS A 17 -5.36 -20.04 -0.87
CA HIS A 17 -6.64 -20.46 -1.46
C HIS A 17 -7.56 -21.12 -0.43
N GLN A 18 -7.03 -21.94 0.48
CA GLN A 18 -7.83 -22.54 1.56
C GLN A 18 -8.42 -21.49 2.48
N ALA A 19 -7.62 -20.51 2.91
CA ALA A 19 -8.09 -19.41 3.77
C ALA A 19 -9.12 -18.53 3.05
N HIS A 20 -8.88 -18.21 1.77
CA HIS A 20 -9.83 -17.45 0.95
C HIS A 20 -11.16 -18.17 0.81
N HIS A 21 -11.14 -19.47 0.47
CA HIS A 21 -12.35 -20.29 0.33
C HIS A 21 -13.12 -20.40 1.65
N TRP A 22 -12.40 -20.61 2.77
CA TRP A 22 -13.00 -20.64 4.10
C TRP A 22 -13.71 -19.32 4.42
N THR A 23 -13.04 -18.18 4.16
CA THR A 23 -13.60 -16.84 4.39
C THR A 23 -14.84 -16.60 3.51
N ALA A 24 -14.75 -16.91 2.22
CA ALA A 24 -15.86 -16.75 1.28
C ALA A 24 -17.11 -17.54 1.69
N ASN A 25 -16.92 -18.74 2.29
CA ASN A 25 -18.02 -19.57 2.77
C ASN A 25 -18.61 -19.11 4.12
N ARG A 26 -17.89 -18.27 4.89
CA ARG A 26 -18.33 -17.74 6.18
C ARG A 26 -18.98 -16.37 6.07
N LEU A 27 -18.68 -15.62 5.02
CA LEU A 27 -19.31 -14.34 4.77
C LEU A 27 -20.80 -14.52 4.46
N THR A 28 -21.64 -13.70 5.09
CA THR A 28 -23.05 -13.59 4.73
C THR A 28 -23.22 -12.96 3.34
N GLU A 29 -24.33 -13.23 2.67
CA GLU A 29 -24.60 -12.62 1.35
C GLU A 29 -24.67 -11.08 1.45
N GLU A 30 -25.15 -10.54 2.56
CA GLU A 30 -25.14 -9.10 2.84
C GLU A 30 -23.70 -8.53 2.87
N ASN A 31 -22.79 -9.18 3.60
CA ASN A 31 -21.41 -8.76 3.67
C ASN A 31 -20.69 -8.92 2.32
N LYS A 32 -21.00 -9.97 1.56
CA LYS A 32 -20.45 -10.13 0.20
C LYS A 32 -20.94 -9.01 -0.73
N ALA A 33 -22.22 -8.68 -0.66
CA ALA A 33 -22.80 -7.58 -1.43
C ALA A 33 -22.17 -6.24 -1.06
N PHE A 34 -22.01 -5.96 0.24
CA PHE A 34 -21.31 -4.77 0.72
C PHE A 34 -19.88 -4.69 0.17
N LEU A 35 -19.09 -5.74 0.32
CA LEU A 35 -17.70 -5.78 -0.18
C LEU A 35 -17.63 -5.58 -1.70
N ALA A 36 -18.60 -6.08 -2.44
CA ALA A 36 -18.67 -5.90 -3.90
C ALA A 36 -18.96 -4.45 -4.33
N THR A 37 -19.51 -3.61 -3.43
CA THR A 37 -19.78 -2.19 -3.71
C THR A 37 -18.58 -1.29 -3.42
N LEU A 38 -17.56 -1.79 -2.72
CA LEU A 38 -16.41 -0.97 -2.35
C LEU A 38 -15.59 -0.57 -3.59
N PRO A 39 -15.19 0.70 -3.67
CA PRO A 39 -14.38 1.16 -4.79
C PRO A 39 -12.96 0.58 -4.71
N MET A 40 -12.34 0.37 -5.87
CA MET A 40 -10.96 -0.10 -5.96
C MET A 40 -9.95 0.96 -5.49
N THR A 41 -10.32 2.23 -5.63
CA THR A 41 -9.55 3.38 -5.20
C THR A 41 -10.50 4.41 -4.58
N LEU A 42 -10.04 5.11 -3.55
CA LEU A 42 -10.75 6.23 -2.98
C LEU A 42 -9.86 7.48 -3.09
N ARG A 43 -10.44 8.56 -3.61
CA ARG A 43 -9.76 9.86 -3.70
C ARG A 43 -10.46 10.89 -2.83
N LYS A 44 -9.66 11.65 -2.09
CA LYS A 44 -10.10 12.84 -1.37
C LYS A 44 -9.07 13.93 -1.67
N ASP A 45 -9.43 14.92 -2.48
CA ASP A 45 -8.55 15.99 -2.95
C ASP A 45 -7.23 15.44 -3.52
N LYS A 46 -6.12 15.70 -2.82
CA LYS A 46 -4.78 15.25 -3.20
C LYS A 46 -4.35 13.93 -2.56
N LEU A 47 -5.24 13.33 -1.78
CA LEU A 47 -5.03 12.03 -1.15
C LEU A 47 -5.61 10.94 -2.02
N LEU A 48 -4.86 9.87 -2.23
CA LEU A 48 -5.31 8.66 -2.91
C LEU A 48 -5.13 7.46 -2.00
N PHE A 49 -6.19 6.65 -1.88
CA PHE A 49 -6.20 5.41 -1.10
C PHE A 49 -6.35 4.24 -2.06
N VAL A 50 -5.44 3.28 -1.96
CA VAL A 50 -5.43 2.05 -2.77
C VAL A 50 -5.08 0.85 -1.90
N HIS A 51 -5.27 -0.38 -2.39
CA HIS A 51 -4.79 -1.56 -1.67
C HIS A 51 -3.29 -1.79 -1.91
N GLY A 52 -2.86 -1.95 -3.15
CA GLY A 52 -1.46 -2.13 -3.55
C GLY A 52 -0.85 -0.84 -4.07
N SER A 53 -0.98 -0.58 -5.36
CA SER A 53 -0.54 0.66 -6.00
C SER A 53 -1.64 1.26 -6.88
N PRO A 54 -1.47 2.48 -7.40
CA PRO A 54 -2.37 3.06 -8.40
C PRO A 54 -2.48 2.22 -9.68
N ASN A 55 -1.44 1.44 -9.99
CA ASN A 55 -1.36 0.65 -11.22
C ASN A 55 -1.94 -0.76 -11.05
N SER A 56 -1.85 -1.33 -9.83
CA SER A 56 -2.29 -2.70 -9.56
C SER A 56 -2.56 -2.92 -8.07
N GLN A 57 -3.63 -3.65 -7.76
CA GLN A 57 -3.90 -4.11 -6.39
C GLN A 57 -2.86 -5.10 -5.87
N HIS A 58 -2.12 -5.74 -6.77
CA HIS A 58 -1.13 -6.78 -6.46
C HIS A 58 0.30 -6.26 -6.44
N GLU A 59 0.52 -4.99 -6.78
CA GLU A 59 1.86 -4.40 -6.73
C GLU A 59 2.24 -4.05 -5.29
N TYR A 60 3.40 -4.55 -4.85
CA TYR A 60 3.98 -4.21 -3.56
C TYR A 60 4.75 -2.89 -3.64
N LEU A 61 4.26 -1.87 -2.96
CA LEU A 61 5.03 -0.65 -2.71
C LEU A 61 5.88 -0.88 -1.46
N LEU A 62 7.11 -1.32 -1.65
CA LEU A 62 8.04 -1.59 -0.56
C LEU A 62 8.75 -0.31 -0.10
N PRO A 63 9.17 -0.21 1.18
CA PRO A 63 9.82 0.98 1.70
C PRO A 63 11.19 1.26 1.01
N ASP A 64 11.85 0.24 0.47
CA ASP A 64 13.11 0.30 -0.23
C ASP A 64 13.00 0.31 -1.76
N MET A 65 11.78 0.35 -2.31
CA MET A 65 11.55 0.51 -3.75
C MET A 65 12.37 1.68 -4.30
N ASN A 66 12.86 1.56 -5.53
CA ASN A 66 13.57 2.65 -6.21
C ASN A 66 12.79 3.96 -6.12
N ALA A 67 13.45 5.07 -5.76
CA ALA A 67 12.80 6.35 -5.49
C ALA A 67 12.09 6.93 -6.72
N PHE A 68 12.65 6.75 -7.92
CA PHE A 68 12.03 7.22 -9.17
C PHE A 68 10.76 6.41 -9.49
N ALA A 69 10.80 5.09 -9.32
CA ALA A 69 9.64 4.24 -9.52
C ALA A 69 8.53 4.57 -8.51
N ALA A 70 8.90 4.79 -7.24
CA ALA A 70 7.95 5.21 -6.21
C ALA A 70 7.31 6.57 -6.53
N LEU A 71 8.11 7.55 -6.94
CA LEU A 71 7.64 8.88 -7.34
C LEU A 71 6.71 8.80 -8.55
N GLU A 72 7.07 8.04 -9.57
CA GLU A 72 6.24 7.81 -10.76
C GLU A 72 4.84 7.30 -10.40
N ARG A 73 4.70 6.38 -9.43
CA ARG A 73 3.40 5.87 -8.99
C ARG A 73 2.52 6.97 -8.41
N VAL A 74 3.09 7.86 -7.61
CA VAL A 74 2.34 8.97 -6.98
C VAL A 74 1.99 10.05 -8.00
N GLU A 75 2.95 10.43 -8.86
CA GLU A 75 2.78 11.46 -9.91
C GLU A 75 1.74 11.03 -10.96
N THR A 76 1.87 9.82 -11.50
CA THR A 76 0.92 9.29 -12.50
C THR A 76 -0.50 9.23 -11.95
N ALA A 77 -0.64 8.97 -10.66
CA ALA A 77 -1.92 8.99 -9.97
C ALA A 77 -2.45 10.41 -9.70
N GLY A 78 -1.66 11.46 -9.93
CA GLY A 78 -2.04 12.85 -9.63
C GLY A 78 -2.32 13.08 -8.14
N ALA A 79 -1.59 12.39 -7.26
CA ALA A 79 -1.73 12.51 -5.81
C ALA A 79 -0.55 13.26 -5.20
N GLU A 80 -0.74 13.87 -4.03
CA GLU A 80 0.37 14.35 -3.19
C GLU A 80 0.73 13.32 -2.13
N THR A 81 -0.27 12.63 -1.58
CA THR A 81 -0.08 11.52 -0.64
C THR A 81 -0.85 10.30 -1.11
N LEU A 82 -0.14 9.18 -1.22
CA LEU A 82 -0.67 7.87 -1.55
C LEU A 82 -0.71 7.02 -0.28
N PHE A 83 -1.91 6.60 0.12
CA PHE A 83 -2.12 5.62 1.18
C PHE A 83 -2.30 4.24 0.59
N CYS A 84 -1.56 3.27 1.09
CA CYS A 84 -1.61 1.88 0.63
C CYS A 84 -1.51 0.87 1.78
N GLY A 85 -1.61 -0.40 1.45
CA GLY A 85 -1.45 -1.54 2.35
C GLY A 85 -0.67 -2.66 1.67
N HIS A 86 -1.26 -3.84 1.57
CA HIS A 86 -0.80 -5.02 0.83
C HIS A 86 0.53 -5.63 1.30
N THR A 87 1.56 -4.83 1.57
CA THR A 87 2.86 -5.33 2.04
C THR A 87 2.83 -5.79 3.50
N HIS A 88 1.82 -5.35 4.27
CA HIS A 88 1.70 -5.52 5.72
C HIS A 88 2.88 -4.92 6.52
N GLN A 89 3.63 -4.00 5.92
CA GLN A 89 4.74 -3.29 6.54
C GLN A 89 4.38 -1.81 6.64
N PRO A 90 4.16 -1.27 7.85
CA PRO A 90 3.81 0.14 8.03
C PRO A 90 5.03 1.04 7.80
N TYR A 91 4.87 2.09 7.00
CA TYR A 91 5.90 3.11 6.82
C TYR A 91 5.32 4.42 6.29
N VAL A 92 6.06 5.49 6.52
CA VAL A 92 5.88 6.77 5.83
C VAL A 92 7.15 7.05 5.04
N ARG A 93 7.03 7.27 3.74
CA ARG A 93 8.14 7.62 2.87
C ARG A 93 7.89 8.94 2.19
N GLU A 94 8.74 9.92 2.48
CA GLU A 94 8.76 11.19 1.79
C GLU A 94 9.67 11.09 0.56
N LEU A 95 9.11 11.43 -0.58
CA LEU A 95 9.79 11.52 -1.85
C LEU A 95 10.01 13.00 -2.14
N ARG A 96 11.15 13.51 -1.74
CA ARG A 96 11.52 14.90 -2.00
C ARG A 96 12.03 14.99 -3.42
N GLY A 97 11.35 15.77 -4.25
CA GLY A 97 11.83 16.09 -5.56
C GLY A 97 13.12 16.90 -5.47
N GLY A 98 14.08 16.55 -6.33
CA GLY A 98 15.24 17.39 -6.59
C GLY A 98 14.94 18.40 -7.68
N SER A 99 15.79 19.41 -7.84
CA SER A 99 15.78 20.24 -9.05
C SER A 99 16.46 19.48 -10.19
N ILE A 100 15.77 19.37 -11.32
CA ILE A 100 16.36 18.87 -12.58
C ILE A 100 16.75 20.09 -13.39
N ARG A 101 18.05 20.29 -13.65
CA ARG A 101 18.52 21.26 -14.63
C ARG A 101 18.66 20.58 -15.98
N VAL A 102 17.85 21.00 -16.91
CA VAL A 102 17.99 20.59 -18.30
C VAL A 102 18.67 21.72 -19.05
N SER A 103 19.94 21.50 -19.45
CA SER A 103 20.64 22.38 -20.37
C SER A 103 20.56 21.78 -21.77
N VAL A 104 19.91 22.46 -22.71
CA VAL A 104 19.89 22.07 -24.09
C VAL A 104 20.93 22.89 -24.84
N GLN A 105 22.02 22.25 -25.27
CA GLN A 105 22.97 22.86 -26.21
C GLN A 105 22.45 22.69 -27.64
N GLN A 106 22.15 23.77 -28.28
CA GLN A 106 21.84 23.76 -29.73
C GLN A 106 23.12 24.01 -30.54
N SER A 107 23.37 23.19 -31.56
CA SER A 107 24.43 23.43 -32.52
C SER A 107 24.10 24.72 -33.32
N GLY A 108 24.90 25.79 -33.14
CA GLY A 108 24.69 27.04 -33.86
C GLY A 108 24.81 28.31 -33.01
N GLY A 109 25.31 28.24 -31.80
CA GLY A 109 25.66 29.44 -31.01
C GLY A 109 24.47 30.17 -30.36
N VAL A 110 23.31 29.54 -30.30
CA VAL A 110 22.15 30.07 -29.54
C VAL A 110 22.38 29.79 -28.05
N PRO A 111 22.17 30.77 -27.16
CA PRO A 111 22.35 30.55 -25.73
C PRO A 111 21.44 29.40 -25.26
N ALA A 112 22.03 28.49 -24.43
CA ALA A 112 21.31 27.39 -23.82
C ALA A 112 20.18 27.92 -22.96
N SER A 113 18.98 27.44 -23.17
CA SER A 113 17.90 27.68 -22.21
C SER A 113 18.06 26.71 -21.03
N GLU A 114 18.32 27.23 -19.86
CA GLU A 114 18.28 26.47 -18.63
C GLU A 114 16.86 26.49 -18.09
N GLN A 115 16.26 25.30 -17.96
CA GLN A 115 15.01 25.14 -17.22
C GLN A 115 15.30 24.40 -15.92
N GLU A 116 15.01 25.05 -14.82
CA GLU A 116 15.02 24.41 -13.51
C GLU A 116 13.58 24.02 -13.15
N MET A 117 13.35 22.72 -13.01
CA MET A 117 12.06 22.20 -12.56
C MET A 117 12.22 21.64 -11.15
N THR A 118 11.53 22.26 -10.21
CA THR A 118 11.44 21.73 -8.84
C THR A 118 10.28 20.76 -8.77
N LEU A 119 10.54 19.51 -8.45
CA LEU A 119 9.50 18.51 -8.22
C LEU A 119 8.92 18.72 -6.82
N PRO A 120 7.61 18.79 -6.67
CA PRO A 120 6.98 18.91 -5.36
C PRO A 120 7.22 17.67 -4.50
N MET A 121 7.14 17.82 -3.19
CA MET A 121 7.21 16.69 -2.27
C MET A 121 6.00 15.76 -2.49
N ARG A 122 6.26 14.46 -2.50
CA ARG A 122 5.24 13.41 -2.53
C ARG A 122 5.43 12.47 -1.34
N ARG A 123 4.37 11.78 -0.97
CA ARG A 123 4.40 10.89 0.20
C ARG A 123 3.72 9.56 -0.13
N ILE A 124 4.33 8.47 0.31
CA ILE A 124 3.69 7.15 0.35
C ILE A 124 3.55 6.76 1.81
N VAL A 125 2.36 6.34 2.19
CA VAL A 125 2.01 5.90 3.54
C VAL A 125 1.44 4.50 3.45
N ASN A 126 2.13 3.53 4.01
CA ASN A 126 1.59 2.18 4.14
C ASN A 126 1.03 1.98 5.55
N ALA A 127 -0.23 1.58 5.63
CA ALA A 127 -0.93 1.42 6.89
C ALA A 127 -0.53 0.15 7.65
N GLY A 128 0.24 -0.74 7.03
CA GLY A 128 0.61 -2.02 7.61
C GLY A 128 -0.55 -3.02 7.60
N SER A 129 -0.80 -3.67 8.72
CA SER A 129 -1.84 -4.70 8.83
C SER A 129 -2.44 -4.73 10.23
N VAL A 130 -3.73 -5.04 10.31
CA VAL A 130 -4.43 -5.29 11.57
C VAL A 130 -4.43 -6.77 11.96
N GLY A 131 -4.19 -7.68 11.02
CA GLY A 131 -4.33 -9.13 11.25
C GLY A 131 -3.10 -9.97 10.93
N GLU A 132 -2.21 -9.47 10.07
CA GLU A 132 -1.01 -10.21 9.65
C GLU A 132 0.19 -9.25 9.54
N PRO A 133 0.70 -8.73 10.68
CA PRO A 133 1.82 -7.80 10.68
C PRO A 133 3.11 -8.47 10.17
N ARG A 134 3.87 -7.76 9.31
CA ARG A 134 5.13 -8.24 8.71
C ARG A 134 6.31 -7.29 8.96
N HIS A 135 6.25 -6.51 10.05
CA HIS A 135 7.24 -5.49 10.39
C HIS A 135 8.08 -5.83 11.63
N GLY A 136 8.17 -7.13 11.97
CA GLY A 136 9.04 -7.62 13.03
C GLY A 136 8.40 -7.67 14.42
N ASN A 137 7.13 -7.28 14.57
CA ASN A 137 6.35 -7.48 15.80
C ASN A 137 4.92 -7.94 15.47
N THR A 138 4.14 -8.25 16.49
CA THR A 138 2.78 -8.79 16.36
C THR A 138 1.68 -7.75 16.53
N LYS A 139 2.01 -6.46 16.62
CA LYS A 139 1.04 -5.40 16.86
C LYS A 139 0.24 -5.10 15.60
N ALA A 140 -1.06 -4.89 15.77
CA ALA A 140 -1.90 -4.35 14.72
C ALA A 140 -1.51 -2.88 14.44
N THR A 141 -1.57 -2.46 13.18
CA THR A 141 -1.21 -1.10 12.80
C THR A 141 -2.35 -0.40 12.06
N TYR A 142 -2.45 0.91 12.26
CA TYR A 142 -3.32 1.79 11.52
C TYR A 142 -2.71 3.19 11.39
N VAL A 143 -3.25 4.01 10.51
CA VAL A 143 -2.78 5.38 10.25
C VAL A 143 -3.85 6.39 10.63
N ILE A 144 -3.41 7.47 11.27
CA ILE A 144 -4.20 8.68 11.45
C ILE A 144 -3.58 9.75 10.54
N HIS A 145 -4.40 10.38 9.72
CA HIS A 145 -4.05 11.57 8.96
C HIS A 145 -4.88 12.75 9.45
N ASP A 146 -4.23 13.84 9.80
CA ASP A 146 -4.88 15.09 10.18
C ASP A 146 -4.93 16.03 8.97
N ASP A 147 -6.14 16.23 8.44
CA ASP A 147 -6.36 17.08 7.25
C ASP A 147 -5.97 18.54 7.46
N SER A 148 -5.96 19.02 8.71
CA SER A 148 -5.67 20.43 9.01
C SER A 148 -4.17 20.75 9.06
N THR A 149 -3.37 19.76 9.47
CA THR A 149 -1.92 19.88 9.64
C THR A 149 -1.11 19.07 8.62
N ASP A 150 -1.79 18.23 7.84
CA ASP A 150 -1.19 17.21 6.94
C ASP A 150 -0.26 16.24 7.69
N GLU A 151 -0.46 16.08 9.01
CA GLU A 151 0.33 15.18 9.82
C GLU A 151 -0.15 13.74 9.64
N VAL A 152 0.81 12.83 9.47
CA VAL A 152 0.57 11.37 9.38
C VAL A 152 1.18 10.68 10.58
N ARG A 153 0.39 9.89 11.29
CA ARG A 153 0.83 9.11 12.45
C ARG A 153 0.49 7.64 12.27
N ILE A 154 1.50 6.77 12.29
CA ILE A 154 1.29 5.33 12.41
C ILE A 154 1.07 5.01 13.89
N ARG A 155 0.05 4.19 14.18
CA ARG A 155 -0.28 3.70 15.50
C ARG A 155 -0.16 2.19 15.54
N GLU A 156 0.40 1.70 16.64
CA GLU A 156 0.48 0.27 16.94
C GLU A 156 -0.43 -0.06 18.12
N VAL A 157 -1.13 -1.19 18.02
CA VAL A 157 -2.07 -1.65 19.05
C VAL A 157 -1.78 -3.10 19.39
N ASP A 158 -1.64 -3.36 20.70
CA ASP A 158 -1.55 -4.71 21.21
C ASP A 158 -2.93 -5.39 21.16
N TYR A 159 -2.96 -6.68 20.83
CA TYR A 159 -4.16 -7.50 20.87
C TYR A 159 -3.83 -8.93 21.35
N ASP A 160 -4.83 -9.71 21.68
CA ASP A 160 -4.64 -11.10 22.11
C ASP A 160 -4.29 -12.01 20.93
N VAL A 161 -3.00 -12.05 20.58
CA VAL A 161 -2.44 -12.89 19.52
C VAL A 161 -2.74 -14.37 19.78
N ALA A 162 -2.61 -14.82 21.03
CA ALA A 162 -2.85 -16.21 21.38
C ALA A 162 -4.32 -16.63 21.14
N LYS A 163 -5.27 -15.72 21.36
CA LYS A 163 -6.68 -15.95 21.02
C LYS A 163 -6.87 -16.08 19.52
N THR A 164 -6.22 -15.23 18.73
CA THR A 164 -6.29 -15.28 17.27
C THR A 164 -5.71 -16.60 16.73
N CYS A 165 -4.52 -17.00 17.22
CA CYS A 165 -3.91 -18.28 16.83
C CYS A 165 -4.82 -19.48 17.15
N ARG A 166 -5.41 -19.50 18.35
CA ARG A 166 -6.38 -20.56 18.71
C ARG A 166 -7.56 -20.59 17.76
N ALA A 167 -8.14 -19.43 17.44
CA ALA A 167 -9.27 -19.37 16.54
C ALA A 167 -8.93 -19.86 15.11
N ILE A 168 -7.72 -19.59 14.61
CA ILE A 168 -7.23 -20.11 13.33
C ILE A 168 -7.15 -21.64 13.34
N ILE A 169 -6.56 -22.22 14.41
CA ILE A 169 -6.44 -23.67 14.59
C ILE A 169 -7.82 -24.32 14.69
N GLU A 170 -8.71 -23.79 15.54
CA GLU A 170 -10.08 -24.28 15.73
C GLU A 170 -10.92 -24.21 14.43
N ALA A 171 -10.63 -23.24 13.58
CA ALA A 171 -11.26 -23.10 12.27
C ALA A 171 -10.73 -24.11 11.22
N GLY A 172 -9.70 -24.90 11.54
CA GLY A 172 -9.04 -25.80 10.61
C GLY A 172 -8.27 -25.10 9.49
N LEU A 173 -7.87 -23.86 9.74
CA LEU A 173 -7.06 -23.08 8.81
C LEU A 173 -5.57 -23.47 8.94
N PRO A 174 -4.73 -23.20 7.92
CA PRO A 174 -3.31 -23.48 7.99
C PRO A 174 -2.63 -22.71 9.14
N GLU A 175 -1.77 -23.40 9.92
CA GLU A 175 -1.07 -22.86 11.09
C GLU A 175 -0.02 -21.78 10.76
N VAL A 176 0.13 -21.41 9.50
CA VAL A 176 1.09 -20.39 9.05
C VAL A 176 0.54 -18.97 9.03
N PHE A 177 -0.72 -18.81 9.40
CA PHE A 177 -1.40 -17.51 9.54
C PHE A 177 -1.37 -17.01 10.96
#